data_b1267ca4d5d9e3c0bd6bfb60d7dc484a
#
_entry.id   b1267ca4d5d9e3c0bd6bfb60d7dc484a
#
_cell.length_a   1.000
_cell.length_b   1.000
_cell.length_c   1.000
_cell.angle_alpha   90.00
_cell.angle_beta   90.00
_cell.angle_gamma   90.00
#
_symmetry.space_group_name_H-M   'P 1'
#
loop_
_entity.id
_entity.type
_entity.pdbx_description
1 polymer ?
#
loop_
_entity_poly.entity_id
_entity_poly.type
_entity_poly.pdbx_seq_one_letter_code
_entity_poly.pdbx_strand_id
1 'polypeptide(L)'
;MNIEVKKSKKPIKYEEAINFMESKIHKINENTANELIWTLEHNEIFTAGTSFKENEILDKSIKIIRTNRGGKITYHGPGQLICYFIIDLKKRGKDIRKFISCLLYTSDAADE
;
A
#
# COMPACT_ATOMS: atom_id res chain seq x y z
N MET A 1 13.96 15.65 -6.76
CA MET A 1 12.55 15.51 -6.38
C MET A 1 12.46 14.86 -5.01
N ASN A 2 11.68 15.42 -4.14
CA ASN A 2 11.58 14.96 -2.77
C ASN A 2 10.49 13.92 -2.60
N ILE A 3 10.77 12.93 -1.75
CA ILE A 3 9.78 11.95 -1.34
C ILE A 3 9.34 12.33 0.08
N GLU A 4 8.03 12.48 0.26
CA GLU A 4 7.47 12.69 1.58
C GLU A 4 7.33 11.35 2.31
N VAL A 5 7.52 11.36 3.61
CA VAL A 5 7.29 10.19 4.47
C VAL A 5 6.18 10.53 5.44
N LYS A 6 5.12 9.72 5.41
CA LYS A 6 3.98 9.88 6.29
C LYS A 6 3.85 8.65 7.19
N LYS A 7 3.69 8.87 8.49
CA LYS A 7 3.46 7.81 9.48
C LYS A 7 2.16 8.08 10.19
N SER A 8 1.23 7.15 10.11
CA SER A 8 -0.05 7.24 10.81
C SER A 8 0.01 6.40 12.08
N LYS A 9 -0.33 7.00 13.22
CA LYS A 9 -0.24 6.35 14.53
C LYS A 9 -1.47 5.53 14.88
N LYS A 10 -2.64 5.89 14.32
CA LYS A 10 -3.89 5.18 14.54
C LYS A 10 -4.25 4.35 13.33
N PRO A 11 -4.94 3.22 13.51
CA PRO A 11 -5.39 2.44 12.35
C PRO A 11 -6.24 3.27 11.39
N ILE A 12 -6.04 3.05 10.11
CA ILE A 12 -6.73 3.77 9.03
C ILE A 12 -7.66 2.79 8.32
N LYS A 13 -8.89 3.21 8.06
CA LYS A 13 -9.82 2.41 7.27
C LYS A 13 -9.25 2.20 5.87
N TYR A 14 -9.36 0.97 5.37
CA TYR A 14 -8.80 0.61 4.07
C TYR A 14 -9.32 1.53 2.96
N GLU A 15 -10.61 1.78 2.93
CA GLU A 15 -11.24 2.62 1.90
C GLU A 15 -10.73 4.07 1.95
N GLU A 16 -10.54 4.60 3.15
CA GLU A 16 -9.97 5.94 3.31
C GLU A 16 -8.55 6.01 2.77
N ALA A 17 -7.74 4.98 3.05
CA ALA A 17 -6.37 4.91 2.56
C ALA A 17 -6.33 4.85 1.03
N ILE A 18 -7.18 4.02 0.43
CA ILE A 18 -7.24 3.89 -1.03
C ILE A 18 -7.66 5.21 -1.69
N ASN A 19 -8.68 5.88 -1.14
CA ASN A 19 -9.13 7.17 -1.68
C ASN A 19 -8.04 8.23 -1.60
N PHE A 20 -7.33 8.27 -0.48
CA PHE A 20 -6.21 9.20 -0.31
C PHE A 20 -5.11 8.90 -1.33
N MET A 21 -4.75 7.63 -1.51
CA MET A 21 -3.69 7.25 -2.43
C MET A 21 -4.07 7.52 -3.90
N GLU A 22 -5.30 7.28 -4.29
CA GLU A 22 -5.77 7.58 -5.64
C GLU A 22 -5.69 9.07 -5.93
N SER A 23 -6.10 9.90 -4.99
CA SER A 23 -5.98 11.36 -5.12
C SER A 23 -4.51 11.79 -5.23
N LYS A 24 -3.64 11.18 -4.43
CA LYS A 24 -2.20 11.48 -4.43
C LYS A 24 -1.55 11.10 -5.75
N ILE A 25 -1.91 9.93 -6.29
CA ILE A 25 -1.41 9.46 -7.59
C ILE A 25 -1.76 10.46 -8.68
N HIS A 26 -3.01 10.93 -8.66
CA HIS A 26 -3.47 11.91 -9.65
C HIS A 26 -2.66 13.20 -9.57
N LYS A 27 -2.43 13.71 -8.38
CA LYS A 27 -1.64 14.93 -8.16
C LYS A 27 -0.17 14.74 -8.55
N ILE A 28 0.40 13.58 -8.30
CA ILE A 28 1.78 13.28 -8.71
C ILE A 28 1.89 13.28 -10.22
N ASN A 29 0.91 12.70 -10.92
CA ASN A 29 0.88 12.68 -12.38
C ASN A 29 0.75 14.10 -12.97
N GLU A 30 0.09 15.00 -12.26
CA GLU A 30 -0.03 16.40 -12.66
C GLU A 30 1.15 17.27 -12.20
N ASN A 31 2.12 16.70 -11.55
CA ASN A 31 3.28 17.39 -10.95
C ASN A 31 2.89 18.44 -9.90
N THR A 32 1.76 18.23 -9.21
CA THR A 32 1.29 19.12 -8.16
C THR A 32 1.53 18.58 -6.75
N ALA A 33 2.08 17.39 -6.62
CA ALA A 33 2.40 16.78 -5.33
C ALA A 33 3.68 15.97 -5.43
N ASN A 34 4.35 15.79 -4.28
CA ASN A 34 5.52 14.96 -4.16
C ASN A 34 5.13 13.48 -4.04
N GLU A 35 6.06 12.60 -4.40
CA GLU A 35 5.92 11.18 -4.14
C GLU A 35 5.83 10.92 -2.64
N LEU A 36 5.24 9.79 -2.25
CA LEU A 36 4.96 9.50 -0.84
C LEU A 36 5.30 8.07 -0.49
N ILE A 37 5.91 7.90 0.68
CA ILE A 37 6.03 6.62 1.36
C ILE A 37 5.19 6.75 2.62
N TRP A 38 4.18 5.89 2.77
CA TRP A 38 3.20 5.98 3.85
C TRP A 38 3.16 4.68 4.65
N THR A 39 3.50 4.76 5.94
CA THR A 39 3.42 3.63 6.85
C THR A 39 2.21 3.78 7.76
N LEU A 40 1.46 2.71 7.91
CA LEU A 40 0.23 2.71 8.69
C LEU A 40 -0.18 1.30 9.07
N GLU A 41 -1.21 1.21 9.90
CA GLU A 41 -1.94 -0.03 10.15
C GLU A 41 -3.38 0.19 9.70
N HIS A 42 -4.03 -0.85 9.24
CA HIS A 42 -5.45 -0.79 8.90
C HIS A 42 -6.32 -1.30 10.04
N ASN A 43 -7.57 -0.85 10.08
CA ASN A 43 -8.60 -1.54 10.82
C ASN A 43 -8.76 -2.94 10.23
N GLU A 44 -9.25 -3.88 11.02
CA GLU A 44 -9.40 -5.27 10.57
C GLU A 44 -10.22 -5.36 9.30
N ILE A 45 -9.66 -5.98 8.26
CA ILE A 45 -10.31 -6.11 6.96
C ILE A 45 -9.69 -7.26 6.16
N PHE A 46 -10.52 -7.90 5.34
CA PHE A 46 -10.08 -8.87 4.35
C PHE A 46 -10.19 -8.26 2.96
N THR A 47 -9.15 -8.42 2.14
CA THR A 47 -9.15 -7.97 0.75
C THR A 47 -8.94 -9.16 -0.17
N ALA A 48 -9.62 -9.15 -1.32
CA ALA A 48 -9.49 -10.19 -2.34
C ALA A 48 -8.81 -9.60 -3.58
N GLY A 49 -7.75 -10.25 -4.03
CA GLY A 49 -7.04 -9.86 -5.25
C GLY A 49 -7.63 -10.50 -6.50
N THR A 50 -6.94 -10.33 -7.63
CA THR A 50 -7.41 -10.80 -8.94
C THR A 50 -7.44 -12.31 -9.08
N SER A 51 -6.69 -13.05 -8.26
CA SER A 51 -6.68 -14.53 -8.27
C SER A 51 -7.72 -15.14 -7.32
N PHE A 52 -8.58 -14.31 -6.74
CA PHE A 52 -9.59 -14.76 -5.79
C PHE A 52 -10.67 -15.59 -6.47
N LYS A 53 -11.10 -16.67 -5.79
CA LYS A 53 -12.23 -17.51 -6.22
C LYS A 53 -13.27 -17.57 -5.10
N GLU A 54 -14.54 -17.47 -5.47
CA GLU A 54 -15.66 -17.47 -4.51
C GLU A 54 -15.67 -18.69 -3.59
N ASN A 55 -15.27 -19.86 -4.10
CA ASN A 55 -15.26 -21.10 -3.33
C ASN A 55 -14.18 -21.15 -2.26
N GLU A 56 -13.27 -20.18 -2.23
CA GLU A 56 -12.23 -20.07 -1.21
C GLU A 56 -12.77 -19.43 0.08
N ILE A 57 -13.96 -18.84 0.04
CA ILE A 57 -14.59 -18.24 1.22
C ILE A 57 -15.39 -19.32 1.95
N LEU A 58 -14.91 -19.72 3.13
CA LEU A 58 -15.60 -20.68 3.97
C LEU A 58 -16.68 -20.03 4.83
N ASP A 59 -16.45 -18.81 5.29
CA ASP A 59 -17.40 -18.04 6.09
C ASP A 59 -17.88 -16.82 5.30
N LYS A 60 -19.09 -16.89 4.78
CA LYS A 60 -19.65 -15.83 3.93
C LYS A 60 -20.16 -14.63 4.72
N SER A 61 -20.14 -14.69 6.05
CA SER A 61 -20.47 -13.53 6.88
C SER A 61 -19.34 -12.50 6.94
N ILE A 62 -18.13 -12.88 6.55
CA ILE A 62 -16.96 -11.99 6.55
C ILE A 62 -17.07 -11.03 5.38
N LYS A 63 -16.94 -9.74 5.67
CA LYS A 63 -16.88 -8.71 4.63
C LYS A 63 -15.52 -8.75 3.94
N ILE A 64 -15.53 -8.87 2.62
CA ILE A 64 -14.31 -8.91 1.81
C ILE A 64 -14.38 -7.80 0.78
N ILE A 65 -13.31 -6.98 0.69
CA ILE A 65 -13.21 -5.93 -0.32
C ILE A 65 -12.40 -6.48 -1.49
N ARG A 66 -12.96 -6.40 -2.69
CA ARG A 66 -12.26 -6.79 -3.90
C ARG A 66 -11.33 -5.67 -4.36
N THR A 67 -10.11 -6.04 -4.73
CA THR A 67 -9.09 -5.09 -5.18
C THR A 67 -8.51 -5.56 -6.51
N ASN A 68 -7.78 -4.67 -7.18
CA ASN A 68 -7.10 -4.99 -8.43
C ASN A 68 -5.65 -5.45 -8.23
N ARG A 69 -5.21 -5.64 -6.98
CA ARG A 69 -3.88 -6.23 -6.74
C ARG A 69 -3.86 -7.70 -7.12
N GLY A 70 -2.67 -8.26 -7.33
CA GLY A 70 -2.53 -9.69 -7.52
C GLY A 70 -2.77 -10.47 -6.23
N GLY A 71 -3.00 -11.78 -6.36
CA GLY A 71 -3.16 -12.69 -5.25
C GLY A 71 -4.59 -13.00 -4.88
N LYS A 72 -4.75 -13.72 -3.78
CA LYS A 72 -6.04 -14.22 -3.28
C LYS A 72 -6.54 -13.33 -2.15
N ILE A 73 -7.05 -13.94 -1.07
CA ILE A 73 -7.54 -13.22 0.10
C ILE A 73 -6.36 -12.90 1.02
N THR A 74 -6.33 -11.67 1.52
CA THR A 74 -5.34 -11.21 2.48
C THR A 74 -6.03 -10.52 3.65
N TYR A 75 -5.57 -10.81 4.86
CA TYR A 75 -6.02 -10.13 6.06
C TYR A 75 -5.12 -8.93 6.35
N HIS A 76 -5.75 -7.82 6.76
CA HIS A 76 -5.06 -6.65 7.29
C HIS A 76 -5.70 -6.27 8.62
N GLY A 77 -4.91 -5.84 9.58
CA GLY A 77 -5.44 -5.43 10.86
C GLY A 77 -4.40 -4.82 11.78
N PRO A 78 -4.80 -4.38 12.98
CA PRO A 78 -3.89 -3.84 13.97
C PRO A 78 -2.76 -4.82 14.30
N GLY A 79 -1.56 -4.29 14.47
CA GLY A 79 -0.35 -5.09 14.66
C GLY A 79 0.39 -5.42 13.39
N GLN A 80 -0.23 -5.20 12.23
CA GLN A 80 0.42 -5.41 10.93
C GLN A 80 0.80 -4.07 10.34
N LEU A 81 2.10 -3.81 10.22
CA LEU A 81 2.58 -2.59 9.60
C LEU A 81 2.51 -2.71 8.09
N ILE A 82 1.86 -1.74 7.48
CA ILE A 82 1.73 -1.64 6.02
C ILE A 82 2.57 -0.46 5.56
N CYS A 83 3.25 -0.62 4.46
CA CYS A 83 4.00 0.45 3.82
C CYS A 83 3.53 0.61 2.38
N TYR A 84 2.93 1.75 2.08
CA TYR A 84 2.52 2.08 0.72
C TYR A 84 3.55 3.00 0.07
N PHE A 85 3.89 2.68 -1.17
CA PHE A 85 4.80 3.47 -1.98
C PHE A 85 4.01 4.09 -3.12
N ILE A 86 3.85 5.41 -3.09
CA ILE A 86 3.18 6.15 -4.15
C ILE A 86 4.29 6.92 -4.88
N ILE A 87 4.85 6.29 -5.90
CA ILE A 87 6.02 6.77 -6.61
C ILE A 87 5.79 6.72 -8.13
N ASP A 88 6.52 7.56 -8.84
CA ASP A 88 6.49 7.58 -10.29
C ASP A 88 7.67 6.76 -10.83
N LEU A 89 7.37 5.54 -11.25
CA LEU A 89 8.39 4.62 -11.76
C LEU A 89 9.06 5.13 -13.04
N LYS A 90 8.37 5.91 -13.84
CA LYS A 90 8.94 6.49 -15.07
C LYS A 90 10.09 7.42 -14.74
N LYS A 91 9.92 8.23 -13.70
CA LYS A 91 10.96 9.17 -13.26
C LYS A 91 12.16 8.44 -12.65
N ARG A 92 12.00 7.19 -12.24
CA ARG A 92 13.04 6.37 -11.60
C ARG A 92 13.61 5.32 -12.53
N GLY A 93 13.43 5.48 -13.84
CA GLY A 93 13.97 4.55 -14.84
C GLY A 93 13.27 3.21 -14.90
N LYS A 94 12.11 3.07 -14.26
CA LYS A 94 11.30 1.85 -14.21
C LYS A 94 12.03 0.63 -13.61
N ASP A 95 13.11 0.85 -12.89
CA ASP A 95 13.84 -0.25 -12.24
C ASP A 95 13.30 -0.47 -10.82
N ILE A 96 12.26 -1.28 -10.73
CA ILE A 96 11.61 -1.62 -9.47
C ILE A 96 12.55 -2.38 -8.54
N ARG A 97 13.34 -3.30 -9.07
CA ARG A 97 14.25 -4.13 -8.27
C ARG A 97 15.29 -3.28 -7.56
N LYS A 98 15.88 -2.35 -8.29
CA LYS A 98 16.87 -1.44 -7.73
C LYS A 98 16.26 -0.55 -6.65
N PHE A 99 15.06 -0.04 -6.90
CA PHE A 99 14.35 0.80 -5.95
C PHE A 99 14.05 0.05 -4.65
N ILE A 100 13.52 -1.16 -4.75
CA ILE A 100 13.21 -2.00 -3.58
C ILE A 100 14.48 -2.37 -2.82
N SER A 101 15.55 -2.72 -3.51
CA SER A 101 16.82 -3.02 -2.86
C SER A 101 17.34 -1.84 -2.06
N CYS A 102 17.27 -0.64 -2.60
CA CYS A 102 17.68 0.57 -1.88
C CYS A 102 16.85 0.79 -0.62
N LEU A 103 15.54 0.58 -0.70
CA LEU A 103 14.64 0.74 0.45
C LEU A 103 14.91 -0.29 1.54
N LEU A 104 15.07 -1.55 1.18
CA LEU A 104 15.36 -2.62 2.13
C LEU A 104 16.69 -2.38 2.83
N TYR A 105 17.69 -1.96 2.09
CA TYR A 105 19.00 -1.65 2.64
C TYR A 105 18.93 -0.50 3.65
N THR A 106 18.19 0.55 3.30
CA THR A 106 17.97 1.69 4.18
C THR A 106 17.18 1.29 5.44
N SER A 107 16.19 0.42 5.28
CA SER A 107 15.37 -0.09 6.37
C SER A 107 16.22 -0.88 7.37
N ASP A 108 17.09 -1.76 6.88
CA ASP A 108 17.99 -2.55 7.72
C ASP A 108 18.93 -1.63 8.53
N ALA A 109 19.43 -0.59 7.90
CA ALA A 109 20.28 0.40 8.59
C ALA A 109 19.50 1.18 9.66
N ALA A 110 18.22 1.43 9.43
CA ALA A 110 17.37 2.16 10.37
C ALA A 110 16.96 1.32 11.58
N ASP A 111 16.91 0.00 11.43
CA ASP A 111 16.53 -0.92 12.51
C ASP A 111 17.66 -1.18 13.49
N GLU A 112 18.85 -0.81 13.15
CA GLU A 112 20.02 -0.89 14.04
C GLU A 112 20.07 0.29 15.02
#